data_16dc37704999bf194e3471974f9a9930
#
_entry.id   16dc37704999bf194e3471974f9a9930
#
_cell.length_a   1.000
_cell.length_b   1.000
_cell.length_c   1.000
_cell.angle_alpha   90.00
_cell.angle_beta   90.00
_cell.angle_gamma   90.00
#
_symmetry.space_group_name_H-M   'P 1'
#
loop_
_entity.id
_entity.type
_entity.pdbx_description
1 polymer ?
#
loop_
_entity_poly.entity_id
_entity_poly.type
_entity_poly.pdbx_seq_one_letter_code
_entity_poly.pdbx_strand_id
1 'polypeptide(L)'
;MGGEDISVTVESFSRSEAFTGVTILSGVSLRTTETLRSIAEAVSEKFILIYTKDLPLEMGLFALDRILAVAEDTGADMLYADHYKMVTGADGATVRKKHPLIACQKGALRDDFDFGSVLVFRSSSFKRAVRAMETVYEFGALYDLRLRMKYIVHINECLYT
;
A
#
# COMPACT_ATOMS: atom_id res chain seq x y z
N MET A 1 9.06 11.80 8.48
CA MET A 1 10.02 11.45 7.41
C MET A 1 10.92 12.64 7.15
N GLY A 2 12.25 12.46 7.26
CA GLY A 2 13.20 13.51 6.86
C GLY A 2 13.23 13.67 5.34
N GLY A 3 13.73 14.81 4.84
CA GLY A 3 13.77 15.07 3.38
C GLY A 3 14.57 14.02 2.59
N GLU A 4 15.62 13.45 3.18
CA GLU A 4 16.44 12.39 2.56
C GLU A 4 15.67 11.08 2.43
N ASP A 5 14.86 10.71 3.42
CA ASP A 5 14.05 9.49 3.42
C ASP A 5 12.99 9.50 2.32
N ILE A 6 12.41 10.67 2.05
CA ILE A 6 11.44 10.85 0.97
C ILE A 6 12.11 10.69 -0.39
N SER A 7 13.32 11.26 -0.56
CA SER A 7 14.06 11.20 -1.82
C SER A 7 14.39 9.77 -2.22
N VAL A 8 14.88 8.95 -1.28
CA VAL A 8 15.18 7.53 -1.52
C VAL A 8 13.92 6.77 -1.95
N THR A 9 12.82 7.01 -1.26
CA THR A 9 11.53 6.37 -1.58
C THR A 9 11.06 6.75 -2.98
N VAL A 10 11.03 8.04 -3.32
CA VAL A 10 10.59 8.52 -4.64
C VAL A 10 11.50 8.02 -5.76
N GLU A 11 12.82 8.03 -5.54
CA GLU A 11 13.78 7.52 -6.51
C GLU A 11 13.55 6.04 -6.82
N SER A 12 13.24 5.23 -5.81
CA SER A 12 12.98 3.80 -6.02
C SER A 12 11.73 3.55 -6.88
N PHE A 13 10.71 4.38 -6.78
CA PHE A 13 9.50 4.30 -7.63
C PHE A 13 9.76 4.83 -9.05
N SER A 14 10.55 5.89 -9.19
CA SER A 14 10.82 6.54 -10.48
C SER A 14 11.61 5.67 -11.47
N ARG A 15 12.09 4.51 -11.03
CA ARG A 15 12.71 3.49 -11.91
C ARG A 15 11.71 2.81 -12.84
N SER A 16 10.41 2.87 -12.53
CA SER A 16 9.34 2.34 -13.39
C SER A 16 8.73 3.46 -14.23
N GLU A 17 8.54 3.21 -15.52
CA GLU A 17 7.84 4.12 -16.43
C GLU A 17 6.35 4.31 -16.06
N ALA A 18 5.80 3.38 -15.30
CA ALA A 18 4.43 3.46 -14.82
C ALA A 18 4.25 4.45 -13.65
N PHE A 19 5.34 4.94 -13.06
CA PHE A 19 5.27 5.92 -11.99
C PHE A 19 4.99 7.32 -12.55
N THR A 20 3.85 7.90 -12.17
CA THR A 20 3.40 9.21 -12.68
C THR A 20 3.63 10.34 -11.67
N GLY A 21 3.75 10.03 -10.39
CA GLY A 21 4.00 11.03 -9.36
C GLY A 21 3.68 10.55 -7.96
N VAL A 22 4.00 11.37 -6.97
CA VAL A 22 3.78 11.11 -5.55
C VAL A 22 3.07 12.29 -4.88
N THR A 23 2.17 11.98 -3.96
CA THR A 23 1.57 12.96 -3.05
C THR A 23 1.94 12.58 -1.62
N ILE A 24 2.53 13.52 -0.90
CA ILE A 24 2.91 13.34 0.51
C ILE A 24 1.80 13.92 1.36
N LEU A 25 1.18 13.07 2.19
CA LEU A 25 0.16 13.46 3.13
C LEU A 25 0.80 13.69 4.51
N SER A 26 0.83 14.93 4.96
CA SER A 26 1.38 15.32 6.27
C SER A 26 0.29 15.74 7.22
N GLY A 27 0.39 15.30 8.49
CA GLY A 27 -0.55 15.70 9.54
C GLY A 27 -1.96 15.11 9.41
N VAL A 28 -2.16 14.12 8.52
CA VAL A 28 -3.44 13.45 8.31
C VAL A 28 -3.30 11.94 8.57
N SER A 29 -4.42 11.28 8.82
CA SER A 29 -4.45 9.84 9.10
C SER A 29 -5.23 9.09 8.01
N LEU A 30 -4.64 8.07 7.43
CA LEU A 30 -5.33 7.14 6.53
C LEU A 30 -6.50 6.38 7.20
N ARG A 31 -6.62 6.49 8.51
CA ARG A 31 -7.71 5.87 9.28
C ARG A 31 -9.00 6.68 9.25
N THR A 32 -8.97 7.93 8.74
CA THR A 32 -10.14 8.81 8.67
C THR A 32 -10.81 8.73 7.30
N THR A 33 -12.14 8.83 7.30
CA THR A 33 -12.93 8.88 6.06
C THR A 33 -12.58 10.11 5.23
N GLU A 34 -12.33 11.25 5.89
CA GLU A 34 -11.96 12.51 5.22
C GLU A 34 -10.70 12.37 4.37
N THR A 35 -9.64 11.76 4.92
CA THR A 35 -8.40 11.52 4.18
C THR A 35 -8.64 10.62 2.97
N LEU A 36 -9.40 9.53 3.14
CA LEU A 36 -9.70 8.63 2.02
C LEU A 36 -10.53 9.30 0.93
N ARG A 37 -11.47 10.19 1.30
CA ARG A 37 -12.25 11.00 0.35
C ARG A 37 -11.35 11.96 -0.43
N SER A 38 -10.45 12.66 0.25
CA SER A 38 -9.49 13.57 -0.39
C SER A 38 -8.60 12.82 -1.39
N ILE A 39 -8.13 11.62 -1.05
CA ILE A 39 -7.37 10.78 -1.98
C ILE A 39 -8.25 10.39 -3.19
N ALA A 40 -9.49 9.95 -2.95
CA ALA A 40 -10.40 9.54 -4.01
C ALA A 40 -10.74 10.67 -5.00
N GLU A 41 -10.80 11.91 -4.51
CA GLU A 41 -11.05 13.10 -5.33
C GLU A 41 -9.82 13.50 -6.15
N ALA A 42 -8.64 13.42 -5.57
CA ALA A 42 -7.39 13.85 -6.19
C ALA A 42 -6.86 12.89 -7.27
N VAL A 43 -7.17 11.59 -7.18
CA VAL A 43 -6.60 10.58 -8.08
C VAL A 43 -7.29 10.55 -9.43
N SER A 44 -6.51 10.65 -10.51
CA SER A 44 -6.91 10.42 -11.91
C SER A 44 -6.41 9.09 -12.47
N GLU A 45 -5.34 8.57 -11.90
CA GLU A 45 -4.64 7.38 -12.38
C GLU A 45 -5.44 6.09 -12.19
N LYS A 46 -5.10 5.05 -12.96
CA LYS A 46 -5.77 3.75 -12.93
C LYS A 46 -5.55 3.00 -11.63
N PHE A 47 -4.37 3.17 -11.03
CA PHE A 47 -3.97 2.56 -9.77
C PHE A 47 -3.49 3.59 -8.76
N ILE A 48 -3.71 3.29 -7.49
CA ILE A 48 -3.23 4.06 -6.35
C ILE A 48 -2.34 3.14 -5.54
N LEU A 49 -1.10 3.55 -5.27
CA LEU A 49 -0.25 2.92 -4.30
C LEU A 49 -0.26 3.76 -3.02
N ILE A 50 -0.60 3.13 -1.90
CA ILE A 50 -0.58 3.76 -0.58
C ILE A 50 0.53 3.13 0.24
N TYR A 51 1.50 3.93 0.65
CA TYR A 51 2.50 3.56 1.64
C TYR A 51 2.08 4.06 3.02
N THR A 52 1.97 3.15 3.98
CA THR A 52 1.33 3.41 5.29
C THR A 52 2.32 3.72 6.41
N LYS A 53 3.61 3.81 6.11
CA LYS A 53 4.68 4.10 7.07
C LYS A 53 5.34 5.45 6.78
N ASP A 54 6.07 5.95 7.75
CA ASP A 54 6.89 7.17 7.68
C ASP A 54 8.41 6.87 7.64
N LEU A 55 8.77 5.66 7.25
CA LEU A 55 10.14 5.17 7.12
C LEU A 55 10.54 5.15 5.63
N PRO A 56 11.85 5.14 5.32
CA PRO A 56 12.30 4.92 3.96
C PRO A 56 11.74 3.63 3.39
N LEU A 57 11.31 3.66 2.13
CA LEU A 57 10.85 2.51 1.38
C LEU A 57 11.70 2.35 0.13
N GLU A 58 12.23 1.17 -0.08
CA GLU A 58 12.93 0.82 -1.31
C GLU A 58 12.17 -0.26 -2.06
N MET A 59 11.68 0.09 -3.25
CA MET A 59 11.08 -0.88 -4.18
C MET A 59 12.19 -1.71 -4.84
N GLY A 60 11.96 -3.00 -4.95
CA GLY A 60 12.84 -3.89 -5.73
C GLY A 60 12.85 -3.50 -7.22
N LEU A 61 13.90 -3.92 -7.92
CA LEU A 61 13.98 -3.72 -9.37
C LEU A 61 12.77 -4.40 -10.06
N PHE A 62 12.07 -3.64 -10.92
CA PHE A 62 10.83 -4.05 -11.58
C PHE A 62 9.67 -4.45 -10.65
N ALA A 63 9.77 -4.18 -9.35
CA ALA A 63 8.72 -4.57 -8.40
C ALA A 63 7.40 -3.85 -8.67
N LEU A 64 7.43 -2.56 -9.00
CA LEU A 64 6.22 -1.82 -9.36
C LEU A 64 5.59 -2.36 -10.63
N ASP A 65 6.38 -2.61 -11.67
CA ASP A 65 5.90 -3.18 -12.94
C ASP A 65 5.28 -4.57 -12.70
N ARG A 66 5.90 -5.38 -11.83
CA ARG A 66 5.38 -6.70 -11.42
C ARG A 66 4.02 -6.59 -10.74
N ILE A 67 3.87 -5.67 -9.78
CA ILE A 67 2.59 -5.46 -9.09
C ILE A 67 1.50 -5.04 -10.08
N LEU A 68 1.82 -4.10 -10.97
CA LEU A 68 0.86 -3.60 -11.96
C LEU A 68 0.48 -4.65 -12.98
N ALA A 69 1.42 -5.49 -13.44
CA ALA A 69 1.11 -6.62 -14.31
C ALA A 69 0.14 -7.60 -13.65
N VAL A 70 0.38 -7.97 -12.38
CA VAL A 70 -0.55 -8.82 -11.61
C VAL A 70 -1.92 -8.14 -11.45
N ALA A 71 -1.94 -6.82 -11.19
CA ALA A 71 -3.19 -6.07 -11.06
C ALA A 71 -4.02 -6.06 -12.35
N GLU A 72 -3.37 -5.97 -13.51
CA GLU A 72 -4.03 -6.04 -14.80
C GLU A 72 -4.53 -7.45 -15.10
N ASP A 73 -3.69 -8.44 -14.97
CA ASP A 73 -3.99 -9.83 -15.29
C ASP A 73 -5.11 -10.41 -14.44
N THR A 74 -5.14 -10.06 -13.15
CA THR A 74 -6.13 -10.60 -12.20
C THR A 74 -7.41 -9.79 -12.13
N GLY A 75 -7.37 -8.51 -12.49
CA GLY A 75 -8.48 -7.59 -12.27
C GLY A 75 -8.73 -7.26 -10.80
N ALA A 76 -7.75 -7.49 -9.91
CA ALA A 76 -7.89 -7.28 -8.48
C ALA A 76 -8.31 -5.85 -8.11
N ASP A 77 -9.12 -5.73 -7.06
CA ASP A 77 -9.48 -4.46 -6.44
C ASP A 77 -8.34 -3.90 -5.58
N MET A 78 -7.63 -4.80 -4.89
CA MET A 78 -6.50 -4.48 -4.02
C MET A 78 -5.44 -5.56 -4.11
N LEU A 79 -4.16 -5.14 -4.06
CA LEU A 79 -3.00 -6.04 -4.01
C LEU A 79 -2.08 -5.64 -2.86
N TYR A 80 -1.37 -6.63 -2.33
CA TYR A 80 -0.28 -6.46 -1.39
C TYR A 80 0.76 -7.56 -1.63
N ALA A 81 1.98 -7.37 -1.14
CA ALA A 81 3.09 -8.28 -1.41
C ALA A 81 3.91 -8.55 -0.16
N ASP A 82 4.62 -9.66 -0.15
CA ASP A 82 5.68 -9.91 0.82
C ASP A 82 6.75 -8.84 0.72
N HIS A 83 7.52 -8.68 1.79
CA HIS A 83 8.56 -7.67 1.84
C HIS A 83 9.75 -8.12 2.69
N TYR A 84 10.80 -7.32 2.65
CA TYR A 84 11.90 -7.45 3.58
C TYR A 84 11.76 -6.42 4.70
N LYS A 85 12.26 -6.77 5.88
CA LYS A 85 12.45 -5.85 7.00
C LYS A 85 13.94 -5.74 7.32
N MET A 86 14.41 -4.53 7.60
CA MET A 86 15.73 -4.30 8.17
C MET A 86 15.64 -4.59 9.68
N VAL A 87 16.45 -5.52 10.15
CA VAL A 87 16.47 -5.94 11.56
C VAL A 87 17.88 -5.74 12.11
N THR A 88 17.99 -4.94 13.19
CA THR A 88 19.27 -4.74 13.87
C THR A 88 19.42 -5.78 14.98
N GLY A 89 20.46 -6.57 14.89
CA GLY A 89 20.82 -7.57 15.89
C GLY A 89 21.37 -6.96 17.19
N ALA A 90 21.53 -7.78 18.21
CA ALA A 90 22.12 -7.36 19.49
C ALA A 90 23.60 -6.89 19.36
N ASP A 91 24.29 -7.32 18.31
CA ASP A 91 25.63 -6.92 17.92
C ASP A 91 25.70 -5.58 17.17
N GLY A 92 24.55 -4.94 16.94
CA GLY A 92 24.42 -3.70 16.16
C GLY A 92 24.44 -3.91 14.64
N ALA A 93 24.63 -5.13 14.14
CA ALA A 93 24.58 -5.42 12.72
C ALA A 93 23.14 -5.36 12.22
N THR A 94 22.92 -4.67 11.09
CA THR A 94 21.60 -4.59 10.44
C THR A 94 21.56 -5.53 9.24
N VAL A 95 20.60 -6.44 9.25
CA VAL A 95 20.41 -7.43 8.20
C VAL A 95 19.01 -7.34 7.58
N ARG A 96 18.92 -7.63 6.30
CA ARG A 96 17.65 -7.71 5.56
C ARG A 96 17.02 -9.09 5.76
N LYS A 97 15.85 -9.15 6.37
CA LYS A 97 15.13 -10.40 6.66
C LYS A 97 13.80 -10.45 5.90
N LYS A 98 13.51 -11.60 5.29
CA LYS A 98 12.19 -11.82 4.66
C LYS A 98 11.07 -11.74 5.68
N HIS A 99 9.99 -11.04 5.30
CA HIS A 99 8.75 -10.99 6.05
C HIS A 99 7.59 -11.44 5.14
N PRO A 100 7.34 -12.76 5.07
CA PRO A 100 6.23 -13.28 4.31
C PRO A 100 4.91 -12.90 4.98
N LEU A 101 3.90 -12.60 4.16
CA LEU A 101 2.55 -12.30 4.58
C LEU A 101 1.63 -13.50 4.34
N ILE A 102 0.45 -13.46 4.93
CA ILE A 102 -0.56 -14.51 4.76
C ILE A 102 -1.56 -14.06 3.70
N ALA A 103 -1.99 -14.99 2.83
CA ALA A 103 -3.04 -14.70 1.87
C ALA A 103 -4.37 -14.38 2.58
N CYS A 104 -4.97 -13.25 2.19
CA CYS A 104 -6.26 -12.82 2.72
C CYS A 104 -7.35 -13.76 2.21
N GLN A 105 -8.05 -14.41 3.14
CA GLN A 105 -9.23 -15.23 2.82
C GLN A 105 -10.50 -14.45 3.11
N LYS A 106 -11.47 -14.57 2.22
CA LYS A 106 -12.78 -13.90 2.37
C LYS A 106 -13.47 -14.39 3.65
N GLY A 107 -13.86 -13.42 4.51
CA GLY A 107 -14.49 -13.71 5.79
C GLY A 107 -13.50 -13.90 6.97
N ALA A 108 -12.18 -13.95 6.71
CA ALA A 108 -11.15 -14.07 7.74
C ALA A 108 -10.44 -12.73 8.04
N LEU A 109 -10.94 -11.63 7.50
CA LEU A 109 -10.32 -10.33 7.69
C LEU A 109 -10.58 -9.83 9.12
N ARG A 110 -9.50 -9.71 9.87
CA ARG A 110 -9.47 -9.10 11.20
C ARG A 110 -8.91 -7.69 11.11
N ASP A 111 -9.15 -6.87 12.11
CA ASP A 111 -8.61 -5.51 12.21
C ASP A 111 -7.08 -5.47 12.30
N ASP A 112 -6.47 -6.51 12.87
CA ASP A 112 -5.04 -6.71 13.02
C ASP A 112 -4.38 -7.48 11.86
N PHE A 113 -5.11 -7.75 10.76
CA PHE A 113 -4.55 -8.47 9.61
C PHE A 113 -3.41 -7.66 8.96
N ASP A 114 -2.23 -8.30 8.86
CA ASP A 114 -1.04 -7.67 8.26
C ASP A 114 -1.07 -7.75 6.73
N PHE A 115 -1.38 -6.64 6.08
CA PHE A 115 -1.25 -6.46 4.63
C PHE A 115 0.11 -5.88 4.21
N GLY A 116 1.06 -5.76 5.14
CA GLY A 116 2.28 -5.01 4.90
C GLY A 116 2.06 -3.51 4.89
N SER A 117 3.06 -2.78 4.41
CA SER A 117 3.04 -1.32 4.40
C SER A 117 2.75 -0.71 3.04
N VAL A 118 2.79 -1.49 1.97
CA VAL A 118 2.45 -1.08 0.60
C VAL A 118 1.15 -1.74 0.17
N LEU A 119 0.15 -0.91 -0.12
CA LEU A 119 -1.17 -1.33 -0.59
C LEU A 119 -1.40 -0.73 -1.98
N VAL A 120 -1.76 -1.56 -2.94
CA VAL A 120 -2.10 -1.09 -4.29
C VAL A 120 -3.58 -1.32 -4.55
N PHE A 121 -4.28 -0.26 -4.92
CA PHE A 121 -5.71 -0.29 -5.21
C PHE A 121 -5.98 0.06 -6.67
N ARG A 122 -6.96 -0.59 -7.26
CA ARG A 122 -7.59 -0.12 -8.48
C ARG A 122 -8.42 1.13 -8.15
N SER A 123 -8.14 2.25 -8.80
CA SER A 123 -8.75 3.54 -8.45
C SER A 123 -10.27 3.53 -8.52
N SER A 124 -10.85 2.84 -9.50
CA SER A 124 -12.32 2.70 -9.60
C SER A 124 -12.92 1.96 -8.40
N SER A 125 -12.26 0.91 -7.91
CA SER A 125 -12.70 0.15 -6.75
C SER A 125 -12.52 0.95 -5.46
N PHE A 126 -11.40 1.66 -5.33
CA PHE A 126 -11.15 2.58 -4.22
C PHE A 126 -12.23 3.66 -4.12
N LYS A 127 -12.47 4.39 -5.22
CA LYS A 127 -13.48 5.45 -5.29
C LYS A 127 -14.88 4.93 -4.98
N ARG A 128 -15.25 3.79 -5.52
CA ARG A 128 -16.55 3.13 -5.24
C ARG A 128 -16.69 2.80 -3.77
N ALA A 129 -15.67 2.21 -3.15
CA ALA A 129 -15.69 1.85 -1.74
C ALA A 129 -15.79 3.08 -0.82
N VAL A 130 -15.00 4.13 -1.11
CA VAL A 130 -15.03 5.38 -0.33
C VAL A 130 -16.40 6.07 -0.43
N ARG A 131 -17.00 6.12 -1.62
CA ARG A 131 -18.35 6.69 -1.81
C ARG A 131 -19.43 5.90 -1.07
N ALA A 132 -19.26 4.59 -0.93
CA ALA A 132 -20.20 3.72 -0.22
C ALA A 132 -20.04 3.75 1.31
N MET A 133 -19.07 4.51 1.86
CA MET A 133 -18.91 4.69 3.29
C MET A 133 -19.98 5.66 3.82
N GLU A 134 -21.00 5.12 4.47
CA GLU A 134 -22.06 5.91 5.12
C GLU A 134 -21.57 6.51 6.44
N THR A 135 -20.72 5.79 7.18
CA THR A 135 -20.13 6.21 8.44
C THR A 135 -18.91 7.09 8.21
N VAL A 136 -18.83 8.21 8.92
CA VAL A 136 -17.63 9.04 8.99
C VAL A 136 -16.75 8.51 10.11
N TYR A 137 -15.66 7.85 9.73
CA TYR A 137 -14.71 7.25 10.66
C TYR A 137 -13.60 8.24 11.03
N GLU A 138 -13.24 8.24 12.31
CA GLU A 138 -12.01 8.87 12.81
C GLU A 138 -10.84 7.88 12.86
N PHE A 139 -11.11 6.56 12.93
CA PHE A 139 -10.07 5.54 13.09
C PHE A 139 -10.28 4.26 12.25
N GLY A 140 -11.45 4.00 11.74
CA GLY A 140 -11.82 2.73 11.09
C GLY A 140 -11.85 2.74 9.57
N ALA A 141 -11.63 3.88 8.93
CA ALA A 141 -11.88 4.04 7.48
C ALA A 141 -11.02 3.12 6.61
N LEU A 142 -9.74 2.94 6.92
CA LEU A 142 -8.87 2.05 6.15
C LEU A 142 -9.28 0.57 6.29
N TYR A 143 -9.77 0.17 7.47
CA TYR A 143 -10.30 -1.15 7.69
C TYR A 143 -11.58 -1.39 6.89
N ASP A 144 -12.55 -0.46 6.96
CA ASP A 144 -13.78 -0.53 6.17
C ASP A 144 -13.50 -0.52 4.67
N LEU A 145 -12.54 0.29 4.21
CA LEU A 145 -12.08 0.28 2.82
C LEU A 145 -11.65 -1.12 2.37
N ARG A 146 -10.82 -1.80 3.17
CA ARG A 146 -10.33 -3.15 2.87
C ARG A 146 -11.46 -4.18 2.83
N LEU A 147 -12.42 -4.10 3.76
CA LEU A 147 -13.60 -4.96 3.79
C LEU A 147 -14.48 -4.83 2.54
N ARG A 148 -14.49 -3.66 1.90
CA ARG A 148 -15.25 -3.38 0.69
C ARG A 148 -14.56 -3.83 -0.59
N MET A 149 -13.30 -4.26 -0.54
CA MET A 149 -12.60 -4.87 -1.66
C MET A 149 -13.14 -6.27 -1.90
N LYS A 150 -13.68 -6.52 -3.09
CA LYS A 150 -14.28 -7.82 -3.43
C LYS A 150 -13.23 -8.86 -3.79
N TYR A 151 -12.15 -8.42 -4.41
CA TYR A 151 -11.06 -9.28 -4.85
C TYR A 151 -9.71 -8.72 -4.41
N ILE A 152 -9.09 -9.39 -3.45
CA ILE A 152 -7.78 -9.03 -2.89
C ILE A 152 -6.77 -10.09 -3.30
N VAL A 153 -5.65 -9.67 -3.88
CA VAL A 153 -4.58 -10.55 -4.33
C VAL A 153 -3.33 -10.34 -3.48
N HIS A 154 -2.80 -11.43 -2.94
CA HIS A 154 -1.49 -11.49 -2.30
C HIS A 154 -0.44 -11.94 -3.32
N ILE A 155 0.62 -11.16 -3.48
CA ILE A 155 1.79 -11.52 -4.29
C ILE A 155 2.83 -12.11 -3.35
N ASN A 156 3.04 -13.42 -3.45
CA ASN A 156 3.99 -14.18 -2.62
C ASN A 156 5.44 -13.97 -3.13
N GLU A 157 5.83 -12.71 -3.25
CA GLU A 157 7.16 -12.27 -3.68
C GLU A 157 7.57 -11.08 -2.81
N CYS A 158 8.83 -11.06 -2.31
CA CYS A 158 9.35 -9.90 -1.57
C CYS A 158 9.70 -8.78 -2.56
N LEU A 159 8.80 -7.81 -2.70
CA LEU A 159 8.88 -6.75 -3.71
C LEU A 159 9.47 -5.43 -3.19
N TYR A 160 9.59 -5.25 -1.87
CA TYR A 160 10.13 -4.03 -1.27
C TYR A 160 10.81 -4.29 0.09
N THR A 161 11.53 -3.29 0.55
CA THR A 161 12.20 -3.27 1.88
C THR A 161 11.80 -2.05 2.66
#